data_848218c839f692fa5271163b05d25bef
#
_entry.id   848218c839f692fa5271163b05d25bef
#
_cell.length_a   1.000
_cell.length_b   1.000
_cell.length_c   1.000
_cell.angle_alpha   90.00
_cell.angle_beta   90.00
_cell.angle_gamma   90.00
#
_symmetry.space_group_name_H-M   'P 1'
#
loop_
_entity.id
_entity.type
_entity.pdbx_description
1 polymer ?
#
loop_
_entity_poly.entity_id
_entity_poly.type
_entity_poly.pdbx_seq_one_letter_code
_entity_poly.pdbx_strand_id
1 'polypeptide(L)'
;MAHEPECPYAAGNVIKFHVKTPGGLEATAVAEIIKVFEPFTLSSVVLVRMACSSLGLEGNMVLKLFDRRFATQLRRDEKIRPWTPEIETEYYQFILDGGAAEFVTQLKEEEDSDDEASDDEDGDYEHSEDEDNDDEASDDEDSGDEEWSAAMDETYLHNHMLDLYKTEVQVYSNLKEIQGTDIPKLLASTLMSIPFPGQTSGDYTDVPGILLQYIEGFPLTDVEQYAPRESWQAICEDAIRIIHRISDLGILNEDVKTRNFIVREDTENAFKVTMIDFALCKFRQDYQDDYDWDKWKSIQDEEGAVGYVMQRRLKGGFSYCRSARYEKLDEEFRKAE
;
A
#
# COMPACT_ATOMS: atom_id res chain seq x y z
N MET A 1 -14.33 -24.41 20.15
CA MET A 1 -13.85 -23.06 19.90
C MET A 1 -12.51 -23.24 19.21
N ALA A 2 -12.42 -22.99 17.91
CA ALA A 2 -11.15 -22.98 17.21
C ALA A 2 -10.31 -21.86 17.82
N HIS A 3 -9.10 -22.16 18.27
CA HIS A 3 -8.13 -21.15 18.68
C HIS A 3 -7.85 -20.29 17.43
N GLU A 4 -8.14 -18.99 17.50
CA GLU A 4 -7.61 -18.08 16.51
C GLU A 4 -6.08 -18.23 16.51
N PRO A 5 -5.45 -18.40 15.34
CA PRO A 5 -4.00 -18.54 15.27
C PRO A 5 -3.33 -17.31 15.87
N GLU A 6 -2.41 -17.51 16.79
CA GLU A 6 -1.73 -16.45 17.51
C GLU A 6 -0.87 -15.64 16.52
N CYS A 7 -1.18 -14.36 16.34
CA CYS A 7 -0.42 -13.48 15.45
C CYS A 7 1.01 -13.32 15.99
N PRO A 8 2.07 -13.60 15.20
CA PRO A 8 3.44 -13.50 15.67
C PRO A 8 3.88 -12.05 15.93
N TYR A 9 3.11 -11.08 15.46
CA TYR A 9 3.44 -9.66 15.54
C TYR A 9 2.89 -8.98 16.79
N ALA A 10 3.00 -9.63 17.95
CA ALA A 10 2.60 -9.06 19.24
C ALA A 10 3.75 -8.32 19.93
N ALA A 11 3.43 -7.24 20.67
CA ALA A 11 4.41 -6.52 21.45
C ALA A 11 5.11 -7.43 22.47
N GLY A 12 6.42 -7.33 22.58
CA GLY A 12 7.28 -8.20 23.39
C GLY A 12 7.79 -9.45 22.65
N ASN A 13 7.21 -9.79 21.50
CA ASN A 13 7.73 -10.88 20.68
C ASN A 13 9.04 -10.48 20.00
N VAL A 14 9.85 -11.50 19.72
CA VAL A 14 11.13 -11.35 19.02
C VAL A 14 11.02 -12.01 17.66
N ILE A 15 11.35 -11.27 16.61
CA ILE A 15 11.35 -11.75 15.24
C ILE A 15 12.74 -11.77 14.65
N LYS A 16 12.98 -12.74 13.77
CA LYS A 16 14.25 -12.95 13.08
C LYS A 16 14.02 -12.87 11.58
N PHE A 17 14.84 -12.11 10.89
CA PHE A 17 14.75 -11.92 9.43
C PHE A 17 16.15 -11.64 8.85
N HIS A 18 16.28 -11.87 7.57
CA HIS A 18 17.42 -11.43 6.78
C HIS A 18 17.25 -9.95 6.42
N VAL A 19 18.33 -9.19 6.45
CA VAL A 19 18.37 -7.74 6.20
C VAL A 19 19.35 -7.45 5.11
N LYS A 20 18.96 -6.60 4.15
CA LYS A 20 19.80 -6.08 3.08
C LYS A 20 19.68 -4.56 3.04
N THR A 21 20.79 -3.86 3.35
CA THR A 21 20.83 -2.39 3.31
C THR A 21 20.94 -1.88 1.86
N PRO A 22 20.55 -0.61 1.58
CA PRO A 22 20.74 -0.01 0.27
C PRO A 22 22.22 0.02 -0.19
N GLY A 23 23.17 -0.02 0.74
CA GLY A 23 24.62 -0.14 0.49
C GLY A 23 25.09 -1.57 0.18
N GLY A 24 24.20 -2.55 0.13
CA GLY A 24 24.50 -3.95 -0.18
C GLY A 24 25.08 -4.76 0.98
N LEU A 25 25.09 -4.24 2.22
CA LEU A 25 25.44 -5.05 3.39
C LEU A 25 24.28 -5.94 3.77
N GLU A 26 24.55 -7.21 4.07
CA GLU A 26 23.56 -8.22 4.41
C GLU A 26 23.91 -8.93 5.72
N ALA A 27 22.90 -9.21 6.53
CA ALA A 27 23.03 -10.01 7.73
C ALA A 27 21.68 -10.58 8.18
N THR A 28 21.72 -11.61 9.00
CA THR A 28 20.55 -12.02 9.78
C THR A 28 20.46 -11.16 11.03
N ALA A 29 19.32 -10.54 11.24
CA ALA A 29 19.05 -9.68 12.38
C ALA A 29 17.89 -10.21 13.23
N VAL A 30 17.85 -9.74 14.46
CA VAL A 30 16.80 -10.03 15.44
C VAL A 30 16.27 -8.68 15.94
N ALA A 31 14.96 -8.57 16.05
CA ALA A 31 14.30 -7.38 16.55
C ALA A 31 13.22 -7.72 17.57
N GLU A 32 13.11 -6.91 18.62
CA GLU A 32 12.01 -6.93 19.58
C GLU A 32 10.87 -6.04 19.09
N ILE A 33 9.65 -6.54 19.05
CA ILE A 33 8.46 -5.75 18.73
C ILE A 33 8.08 -4.91 19.94
N ILE A 34 8.12 -3.58 19.81
CA ILE A 34 7.80 -2.64 20.88
C ILE A 34 6.33 -2.22 20.84
N LYS A 35 5.78 -2.05 19.62
CA LYS A 35 4.40 -1.62 19.41
C LYS A 35 3.88 -2.18 18.08
N VAL A 36 2.60 -2.48 18.06
CA VAL A 36 1.87 -2.87 16.85
C VAL A 36 1.03 -1.68 16.41
N PHE A 37 0.99 -1.42 15.10
CA PHE A 37 0.10 -0.41 14.52
C PHE A 37 -1.12 -1.11 13.91
N GLU A 38 -2.17 -1.22 14.70
CA GLU A 38 -3.42 -1.89 14.30
C GLU A 38 -4.46 -0.89 13.76
N PRO A 39 -5.39 -1.38 12.93
CA PRO A 39 -5.49 -2.73 12.36
C PRO A 39 -4.49 -2.96 11.21
N PHE A 40 -4.06 -4.21 11.01
CA PHE A 40 -3.34 -4.58 9.80
C PHE A 40 -4.32 -4.54 8.60
N THR A 41 -3.95 -3.78 7.60
CA THR A 41 -4.78 -3.61 6.38
C THR A 41 -4.21 -4.43 5.21
N LEU A 42 -3.30 -3.83 4.45
CA LEU A 42 -2.56 -4.49 3.36
C LEU A 42 -1.24 -5.09 3.85
N SER A 43 -0.67 -4.56 4.93
CA SER A 43 0.61 -4.99 5.48
C SER A 43 0.58 -5.00 7.01
N SER A 44 1.51 -5.75 7.61
CA SER A 44 1.71 -5.77 9.06
C SER A 44 2.78 -4.76 9.45
N VAL A 45 2.40 -3.69 10.15
CA VAL A 45 3.32 -2.61 10.54
C VAL A 45 3.56 -2.64 12.04
N VAL A 46 4.84 -2.71 12.42
CA VAL A 46 5.25 -2.76 13.83
C VAL A 46 6.44 -1.82 14.10
N LEU A 47 6.48 -1.25 15.30
CA LEU A 47 7.66 -0.59 15.82
C LEU A 47 8.56 -1.65 16.43
N VAL A 48 9.78 -1.75 15.96
CA VAL A 48 10.77 -2.69 16.44
C VAL A 48 11.96 -1.98 17.05
N ARG A 49 12.61 -2.64 18.01
CA ARG A 49 13.92 -2.24 18.53
C ARG A 49 14.96 -3.22 18.04
N MET A 50 16.02 -2.68 17.44
CA MET A 50 17.15 -3.45 16.93
C MET A 50 18.47 -2.98 17.52
N ALA A 51 19.45 -3.91 17.54
CA ALA A 51 20.83 -3.64 17.89
C ALA A 51 21.73 -4.47 16.95
N CYS A 52 21.84 -4.04 15.70
CA CYS A 52 22.66 -4.71 14.67
C CYS A 52 23.79 -3.78 14.22
N SER A 53 24.85 -3.71 15.05
CA SER A 53 25.99 -2.80 14.82
C SER A 53 26.72 -3.08 13.50
N SER A 54 26.73 -4.32 13.02
CA SER A 54 27.37 -4.69 11.74
C SER A 54 26.71 -4.04 10.52
N LEU A 55 25.43 -3.67 10.63
CA LEU A 55 24.66 -2.97 9.60
C LEU A 55 24.44 -1.48 9.93
N GLY A 56 24.88 -1.01 11.09
CA GLY A 56 24.58 0.34 11.58
C GLY A 56 23.11 0.56 11.92
N LEU A 57 22.36 -0.50 12.19
CA LEU A 57 20.93 -0.47 12.51
C LEU A 57 20.74 -0.62 14.03
N GLU A 58 20.58 0.51 14.72
CA GLU A 58 20.42 0.57 16.17
C GLU A 58 19.25 1.48 16.56
N GLY A 59 18.47 1.07 17.56
CA GLY A 59 17.35 1.82 18.10
C GLY A 59 15.98 1.39 17.55
N ASN A 60 15.04 2.33 17.59
CA ASN A 60 13.66 2.11 17.16
C ASN A 60 13.49 2.35 15.67
N MET A 61 12.83 1.42 14.99
CA MET A 61 12.56 1.46 13.54
C MET A 61 11.16 0.94 13.27
N VAL A 62 10.55 1.35 12.18
CA VAL A 62 9.31 0.75 11.69
C VAL A 62 9.68 -0.41 10.78
N LEU A 63 9.13 -1.58 11.07
CA LEU A 63 9.17 -2.74 10.20
C LEU A 63 7.78 -2.92 9.59
N LYS A 64 7.72 -2.86 8.26
CA LYS A 64 6.52 -3.13 7.45
C LYS A 64 6.72 -4.45 6.74
N LEU A 65 5.86 -5.42 7.00
CA LEU A 65 5.90 -6.77 6.47
C LEU A 65 4.70 -7.00 5.54
N PHE A 66 4.97 -7.52 4.36
CA PHE A 66 3.95 -7.85 3.37
C PHE A 66 3.56 -9.32 3.52
N ASP A 67 2.84 -9.60 4.59
CA ASP A 67 2.43 -10.94 5.00
C ASP A 67 0.97 -11.20 4.67
N ARG A 68 0.71 -11.99 3.62
CA ARG A 68 -0.62 -12.36 3.14
C ARG A 68 -1.56 -12.89 4.23
N ARG A 69 -0.99 -13.58 5.23
CA ARG A 69 -1.77 -14.21 6.31
C ARG A 69 -2.54 -13.19 7.14
N PHE A 70 -1.98 -12.00 7.32
CA PHE A 70 -2.50 -10.93 8.17
C PHE A 70 -2.97 -9.69 7.38
N ALA A 71 -3.02 -9.75 6.06
CA ALA A 71 -3.54 -8.69 5.19
C ALA A 71 -5.09 -8.67 5.22
N THR A 72 -5.65 -8.29 6.38
CA THR A 72 -7.10 -8.47 6.66
C THR A 72 -8.02 -7.62 5.79
N GLN A 73 -7.56 -6.46 5.32
CA GLN A 73 -8.32 -5.62 4.40
C GLN A 73 -8.34 -6.26 3.00
N LEU A 74 -7.17 -6.61 2.48
CA LEU A 74 -7.05 -7.23 1.17
C LEU A 74 -7.91 -8.50 1.06
N ARG A 75 -7.82 -9.38 2.08
CA ARG A 75 -8.66 -10.60 2.11
C ARG A 75 -10.15 -10.29 2.04
N ARG A 76 -10.62 -9.22 2.68
CA ARG A 76 -12.03 -8.82 2.62
C ARG A 76 -12.42 -8.25 1.27
N ASP A 77 -11.56 -7.42 0.69
CA ASP A 77 -11.82 -6.77 -0.59
C ASP A 77 -11.87 -7.81 -1.71
N GLU A 78 -11.00 -8.83 -1.66
CA GLU A 78 -10.96 -9.97 -2.57
C GLU A 78 -11.91 -11.11 -2.20
N LYS A 79 -12.73 -10.94 -1.16
CA LYS A 79 -13.69 -11.96 -0.65
C LYS A 79 -13.03 -13.28 -0.24
N ILE A 80 -11.73 -13.25 0.06
CA ILE A 80 -10.94 -14.41 0.47
C ILE A 80 -11.15 -14.66 1.97
N ARG A 81 -11.27 -15.95 2.34
CA ARG A 81 -11.45 -16.39 3.72
C ARG A 81 -10.30 -15.95 4.64
N PRO A 82 -10.57 -15.69 5.95
CA PRO A 82 -9.51 -15.48 6.93
C PRO A 82 -8.52 -16.65 6.94
N TRP A 83 -7.23 -16.34 7.10
CA TRP A 83 -6.18 -17.34 7.16
C TRP A 83 -6.34 -18.28 8.36
N THR A 84 -6.09 -19.57 8.14
CA THR A 84 -6.03 -20.60 9.18
C THR A 84 -4.84 -21.55 8.96
N PRO A 85 -4.40 -22.28 10.00
CA PRO A 85 -3.34 -23.29 9.84
C PRO A 85 -3.70 -24.42 8.85
N GLU A 86 -4.98 -24.73 8.70
CA GLU A 86 -5.48 -25.73 7.74
C GLU A 86 -5.26 -25.24 6.31
N ILE A 87 -5.68 -24.00 6.01
CA ILE A 87 -5.44 -23.35 4.71
C ILE A 87 -3.94 -23.29 4.40
N GLU A 88 -3.11 -22.95 5.41
CA GLU A 88 -1.65 -22.94 5.23
C GLU A 88 -1.10 -24.30 4.87
N THR A 89 -1.67 -25.38 5.43
CA THR A 89 -1.25 -26.74 5.11
C THR A 89 -1.62 -27.13 3.67
N GLU A 90 -2.82 -26.77 3.21
CA GLU A 90 -3.26 -26.97 1.83
C GLU A 90 -2.38 -26.17 0.86
N TYR A 91 -2.05 -24.93 1.19
CA TYR A 91 -1.17 -24.08 0.42
C TYR A 91 0.24 -24.67 0.29
N TYR A 92 0.83 -25.19 1.36
CA TYR A 92 2.14 -25.84 1.32
C TYR A 92 2.13 -27.06 0.41
N GLN A 93 1.08 -27.86 0.44
CA GLN A 93 0.97 -29.00 -0.46
C GLN A 93 0.87 -28.55 -1.92
N PHE A 94 0.09 -27.50 -2.20
CA PHE A 94 -0.03 -26.93 -3.53
C PHE A 94 1.31 -26.41 -4.09
N ILE A 95 2.13 -25.76 -3.24
CA ILE A 95 3.49 -25.35 -3.61
C ILE A 95 4.36 -26.57 -3.94
N LEU A 96 4.35 -27.61 -3.08
CA LEU A 96 5.16 -28.81 -3.27
C LEU A 96 4.81 -29.56 -4.56
N ASP A 97 3.55 -29.55 -4.95
CA ASP A 97 3.04 -30.17 -6.16
C ASP A 97 3.31 -29.33 -7.43
N GLY A 98 3.88 -28.11 -7.27
CA GLY A 98 4.20 -27.20 -8.36
C GLY A 98 3.04 -26.31 -8.80
N GLY A 99 1.86 -26.46 -8.21
CA GLY A 99 0.63 -25.75 -8.61
C GLY A 99 0.72 -24.23 -8.43
N ALA A 100 1.44 -23.75 -7.43
CA ALA A 100 1.61 -22.32 -7.22
C ALA A 100 2.34 -21.63 -8.39
N ALA A 101 3.39 -22.26 -8.93
CA ALA A 101 4.13 -21.71 -10.06
C ALA A 101 3.32 -21.72 -11.36
N GLU A 102 2.56 -22.78 -11.57
CA GLU A 102 1.66 -22.92 -12.73
C GLU A 102 0.54 -21.88 -12.68
N PHE A 103 -0.10 -21.72 -11.54
CA PHE A 103 -1.18 -20.75 -11.34
C PHE A 103 -0.71 -19.29 -11.54
N VAL A 104 0.46 -18.90 -11.00
CA VAL A 104 1.02 -17.56 -11.25
C VAL A 104 1.32 -17.32 -12.73
N THR A 105 1.68 -18.36 -13.47
CA THR A 105 1.90 -18.24 -14.91
C THR A 105 0.58 -17.99 -15.65
N GLN A 106 -0.47 -18.70 -15.28
CA GLN A 106 -1.82 -18.51 -15.84
C GLN A 106 -2.35 -17.10 -15.58
N LEU A 107 -2.23 -16.60 -14.32
CA LEU A 107 -2.66 -15.24 -13.99
C LEU A 107 -1.98 -14.17 -14.87
N LYS A 108 -0.69 -14.32 -15.14
CA LYS A 108 0.04 -13.37 -16.00
C LYS A 108 -0.39 -13.44 -17.46
N GLU A 109 -0.68 -14.62 -17.96
CA GLU A 109 -1.17 -14.81 -19.33
C GLU A 109 -2.57 -14.20 -19.51
N GLU A 110 -3.41 -14.23 -18.47
CA GLU A 110 -4.73 -13.58 -18.45
C GLU A 110 -4.59 -12.05 -18.43
N GLU A 111 -3.75 -11.50 -17.55
CA GLU A 111 -3.48 -10.05 -17.49
C GLU A 111 -2.96 -9.50 -18.84
N ASP A 112 -1.99 -10.19 -19.45
CA ASP A 112 -1.43 -9.79 -20.76
C ASP A 112 -2.48 -9.84 -21.88
N SER A 113 -3.45 -10.75 -21.82
CA SER A 113 -4.52 -10.86 -22.83
C SER A 113 -5.58 -9.79 -22.72
N ASP A 114 -5.89 -9.34 -21.50
CA ASP A 114 -6.86 -8.27 -21.27
C ASP A 114 -6.31 -6.90 -21.69
N ASP A 115 -5.01 -6.67 -21.51
CA ASP A 115 -4.34 -5.45 -21.99
C ASP A 115 -4.34 -5.34 -23.52
N GLU A 116 -4.17 -6.47 -24.25
CA GLU A 116 -4.23 -6.49 -25.72
C GLU A 116 -5.68 -6.27 -26.25
N ALA A 117 -6.69 -6.71 -25.51
CA ALA A 117 -8.10 -6.56 -25.92
C ALA A 117 -8.65 -5.13 -25.74
N SER A 118 -8.09 -4.34 -24.84
CA SER A 118 -8.52 -2.97 -24.55
C SER A 118 -8.09 -1.94 -25.59
N ASP A 119 -7.09 -2.26 -26.43
CA ASP A 119 -6.60 -1.34 -27.47
C ASP A 119 -7.48 -1.31 -28.75
N ASP A 120 -8.45 -2.23 -28.90
CA ASP A 120 -9.26 -2.38 -30.13
C ASP A 120 -10.69 -1.80 -30.04
N GLU A 121 -11.15 -1.24 -28.90
CA GLU A 121 -12.51 -0.70 -28.74
C GLU A 121 -12.59 0.84 -28.74
N ASP A 122 -12.08 1.50 -29.78
CA ASP A 122 -12.58 2.82 -30.21
C ASP A 122 -13.78 2.65 -31.13
N GLY A 123 -14.84 2.05 -30.66
CA GLY A 123 -16.12 1.82 -31.36
C GLY A 123 -17.17 2.85 -30.98
N ASP A 124 -17.45 3.71 -31.95
CA ASP A 124 -18.51 4.71 -32.09
C ASP A 124 -19.87 4.21 -31.51
N TYR A 125 -20.26 4.64 -30.33
CA TYR A 125 -21.61 4.38 -29.78
C TYR A 125 -22.57 5.47 -30.25
N GLU A 126 -23.26 5.20 -31.37
CA GLU A 126 -24.48 5.92 -31.73
C GLU A 126 -25.59 5.65 -30.70
N HIS A 127 -26.10 6.74 -30.16
CA HIS A 127 -27.23 6.82 -29.25
C HIS A 127 -28.51 6.32 -29.97
N SER A 128 -29.11 5.24 -29.49
CA SER A 128 -30.51 4.90 -29.82
C SER A 128 -31.36 4.97 -28.56
N GLU A 129 -32.21 6.00 -28.48
CA GLU A 129 -33.38 6.02 -27.63
C GLU A 129 -34.35 4.94 -28.11
N ASP A 130 -34.92 4.13 -27.19
CA ASP A 130 -36.35 3.92 -27.05
C ASP A 130 -36.72 2.62 -26.29
N GLU A 131 -37.63 2.83 -25.36
CA GLU A 131 -38.82 2.04 -24.99
C GLU A 131 -38.69 0.87 -23.97
N ASP A 132 -39.42 1.12 -22.91
CA ASP A 132 -39.99 0.23 -21.89
C ASP A 132 -40.29 -1.20 -22.37
N ASN A 133 -39.85 -2.19 -21.61
CA ASN A 133 -40.61 -3.41 -21.45
C ASN A 133 -40.40 -4.11 -20.13
N ASP A 134 -41.55 -4.53 -19.54
CA ASP A 134 -41.73 -5.17 -18.26
C ASP A 134 -41.10 -6.59 -18.17
N ASP A 135 -40.73 -6.91 -16.93
CA ASP A 135 -40.73 -8.22 -16.28
C ASP A 135 -40.55 -9.48 -17.14
N GLU A 136 -39.35 -10.05 -17.10
CA GLU A 136 -39.21 -11.51 -17.00
C GLU A 136 -37.97 -11.85 -16.16
N ALA A 137 -38.23 -12.66 -15.10
CA ALA A 137 -37.20 -13.30 -14.29
C ALA A 137 -36.33 -14.17 -15.21
N SER A 138 -35.11 -13.72 -15.49
CA SER A 138 -34.13 -14.59 -16.10
C SER A 138 -33.46 -15.42 -14.99
N ASP A 139 -33.57 -16.74 -15.13
CA ASP A 139 -32.78 -17.74 -14.44
C ASP A 139 -31.31 -17.31 -14.45
N ASP A 140 -30.68 -17.26 -13.28
CA ASP A 140 -29.26 -17.15 -13.13
C ASP A 140 -28.62 -18.33 -13.89
N GLU A 141 -28.22 -18.10 -15.13
CA GLU A 141 -27.24 -18.97 -15.75
C GLU A 141 -25.95 -18.82 -14.95
N ASP A 142 -25.67 -19.89 -14.20
CA ASP A 142 -24.41 -20.19 -13.54
C ASP A 142 -23.29 -19.97 -14.57
N SER A 143 -22.73 -18.76 -14.62
CA SER A 143 -21.49 -18.48 -15.32
C SER A 143 -20.47 -19.30 -14.55
N GLY A 144 -19.96 -20.36 -15.16
CA GLY A 144 -19.03 -21.30 -14.56
C GLY A 144 -17.66 -20.66 -14.33
N ASP A 145 -17.61 -19.61 -13.52
CA ASP A 145 -16.39 -19.12 -12.90
C ASP A 145 -15.90 -20.23 -11.94
N GLU A 146 -14.90 -20.97 -12.31
CA GLU A 146 -14.27 -21.95 -11.45
C GLU A 146 -13.84 -21.26 -10.17
N GLU A 147 -14.55 -21.54 -9.08
CA GLU A 147 -14.24 -20.99 -7.76
C GLU A 147 -12.83 -21.43 -7.36
N TRP A 148 -11.93 -20.48 -7.13
CA TRP A 148 -10.55 -20.76 -6.75
C TRP A 148 -10.49 -21.57 -5.46
N SER A 149 -9.57 -22.51 -5.41
CA SER A 149 -9.26 -23.23 -4.17
C SER A 149 -8.60 -22.29 -3.16
N ALA A 150 -8.67 -22.63 -1.87
CA ALA A 150 -7.97 -21.86 -0.84
C ALA A 150 -6.47 -21.72 -1.10
N ALA A 151 -5.85 -22.72 -1.71
CA ALA A 151 -4.43 -22.67 -2.06
C ALA A 151 -4.13 -21.73 -3.24
N MET A 152 -5.04 -21.60 -4.19
CA MET A 152 -4.97 -20.62 -5.28
C MET A 152 -5.15 -19.20 -4.72
N ASP A 153 -6.13 -18.98 -3.84
CA ASP A 153 -6.31 -17.71 -3.10
C ASP A 153 -5.04 -17.28 -2.39
N GLU A 154 -4.38 -18.22 -1.69
CA GLU A 154 -3.13 -17.93 -0.96
C GLU A 154 -1.97 -17.61 -1.91
N THR A 155 -1.94 -18.25 -3.07
CA THR A 155 -0.93 -17.98 -4.12
C THR A 155 -1.13 -16.58 -4.71
N TYR A 156 -2.37 -16.23 -5.05
CA TYR A 156 -2.74 -14.90 -5.52
C TYR A 156 -2.34 -13.82 -4.50
N LEU A 157 -2.74 -13.98 -3.25
CA LEU A 157 -2.40 -13.05 -2.18
C LEU A 157 -0.88 -12.92 -1.98
N HIS A 158 -0.14 -14.01 -2.09
CA HIS A 158 1.32 -13.96 -1.99
C HIS A 158 1.93 -13.13 -3.12
N ASN A 159 1.49 -13.35 -4.36
CA ASN A 159 1.96 -12.58 -5.52
C ASN A 159 1.60 -11.09 -5.36
N HIS A 160 0.37 -10.79 -4.97
CA HIS A 160 -0.06 -9.41 -4.70
C HIS A 160 0.78 -8.73 -3.61
N MET A 161 1.12 -9.43 -2.51
CA MET A 161 2.01 -8.91 -1.47
C MET A 161 3.42 -8.60 -2.02
N LEU A 162 3.93 -9.43 -2.91
CA LEU A 162 5.22 -9.18 -3.57
C LEU A 162 5.18 -7.90 -4.42
N ASP A 163 4.08 -7.64 -5.10
CA ASP A 163 3.95 -6.47 -5.95
C ASP A 163 3.78 -5.19 -5.13
N LEU A 164 3.01 -5.21 -4.05
CA LEU A 164 2.94 -4.11 -3.09
C LEU A 164 4.32 -3.79 -2.49
N TYR A 165 5.09 -4.82 -2.12
CA TYR A 165 6.46 -4.67 -1.63
C TYR A 165 7.39 -4.05 -2.68
N LYS A 166 7.38 -4.56 -3.92
CA LYS A 166 8.21 -4.05 -5.02
C LYS A 166 7.88 -2.60 -5.31
N THR A 167 6.59 -2.25 -5.38
CA THR A 167 6.11 -0.88 -5.60
C THR A 167 6.65 0.06 -4.53
N GLU A 168 6.51 -0.28 -3.25
CA GLU A 168 6.98 0.59 -2.17
C GLU A 168 8.49 0.75 -2.17
N VAL A 169 9.26 -0.31 -2.41
CA VAL A 169 10.73 -0.24 -2.56
C VAL A 169 11.12 0.62 -3.74
N GLN A 170 10.42 0.53 -4.87
CA GLN A 170 10.67 1.35 -6.05
C GLN A 170 10.40 2.84 -5.77
N VAL A 171 9.30 3.16 -5.06
CA VAL A 171 9.01 4.53 -4.64
C VAL A 171 10.17 5.09 -3.81
N TYR A 172 10.62 4.38 -2.77
CA TYR A 172 11.78 4.82 -1.99
C TYR A 172 13.05 4.96 -2.84
N SER A 173 13.22 4.12 -3.84
CA SER A 173 14.34 4.20 -4.77
C SER A 173 14.29 5.46 -5.65
N ASN A 174 13.11 5.84 -6.11
CA ASN A 174 12.90 7.02 -6.94
C ASN A 174 12.96 8.32 -6.10
N LEU A 175 12.53 8.27 -4.84
CA LEU A 175 12.43 9.42 -3.94
C LEU A 175 13.65 9.60 -3.02
N LYS A 176 14.84 9.15 -3.42
CA LYS A 176 16.06 9.22 -2.58
C LYS A 176 16.36 10.60 -2.02
N GLU A 177 16.14 11.64 -2.82
CA GLU A 177 16.47 13.03 -2.47
C GLU A 177 15.59 13.63 -1.37
N ILE A 178 14.41 13.07 -1.15
CA ILE A 178 13.45 13.57 -0.15
C ILE A 178 13.33 12.67 1.07
N GLN A 179 14.06 11.55 1.09
CA GLN A 179 14.10 10.68 2.26
C GLN A 179 14.70 11.38 3.49
N GLY A 180 14.07 11.19 4.64
CA GLY A 180 14.46 11.80 5.91
C GLY A 180 13.99 13.24 6.08
N THR A 181 13.33 13.80 5.07
CA THR A 181 12.69 15.13 5.10
C THR A 181 11.18 15.02 4.91
N ASP A 182 10.74 14.71 3.71
CA ASP A 182 9.32 14.63 3.33
C ASP A 182 8.76 13.21 3.45
N ILE A 183 9.62 12.20 3.37
CA ILE A 183 9.30 10.78 3.58
C ILE A 183 10.33 10.15 4.53
N PRO A 184 10.02 9.03 5.21
CA PRO A 184 11.01 8.31 6.02
C PRO A 184 12.22 7.86 5.19
N LYS A 185 13.35 7.58 5.85
CA LYS A 185 14.46 6.88 5.20
C LYS A 185 14.14 5.40 5.07
N LEU A 186 14.38 4.82 3.91
CA LEU A 186 14.49 3.37 3.75
C LEU A 186 15.84 2.93 4.30
N LEU A 187 15.82 2.19 5.40
CA LEU A 187 17.03 1.72 6.09
C LEU A 187 17.51 0.40 5.53
N ALA A 188 16.58 -0.51 5.21
CA ALA A 188 16.89 -1.81 4.61
C ALA A 188 15.63 -2.48 4.03
N SER A 189 15.84 -3.41 3.10
CA SER A 189 14.88 -4.45 2.77
C SER A 189 15.05 -5.63 3.73
N THR A 190 13.97 -6.36 3.99
CA THR A 190 13.98 -7.54 4.87
C THR A 190 13.30 -8.72 4.21
N LEU A 191 13.69 -9.92 4.61
CA LEU A 191 13.06 -11.16 4.21
C LEU A 191 12.94 -12.07 5.43
N MET A 192 11.71 -12.41 5.79
CA MET A 192 11.42 -13.35 6.87
C MET A 192 11.03 -14.69 6.26
N SER A 193 11.87 -15.69 6.46
CA SER A 193 11.60 -17.04 5.98
C SER A 193 10.64 -17.76 6.91
N ILE A 194 9.57 -18.30 6.35
CA ILE A 194 8.60 -19.13 7.04
C ILE A 194 8.92 -20.60 6.72
N PRO A 195 9.54 -21.35 7.64
CA PRO A 195 9.87 -22.76 7.41
C PRO A 195 8.58 -23.59 7.29
N PHE A 196 8.53 -24.49 6.34
CA PHE A 196 7.45 -25.48 6.22
C PHE A 196 8.00 -26.91 5.99
N PRO A 197 7.18 -27.95 6.25
CA PRO A 197 7.64 -29.32 6.16
C PRO A 197 8.25 -29.66 4.79
N GLY A 198 9.51 -30.07 4.79
CA GLY A 198 10.23 -30.48 3.58
C GLY A 198 11.09 -29.41 2.90
N GLN A 199 10.97 -28.13 3.29
CA GLN A 199 11.82 -27.05 2.78
C GLN A 199 12.22 -26.08 3.89
N THR A 200 13.34 -25.38 3.70
CA THR A 200 13.86 -24.40 4.67
C THR A 200 13.42 -22.97 4.36
N SER A 201 13.09 -22.68 3.15
CA SER A 201 12.49 -21.42 2.64
C SER A 201 12.05 -21.64 1.20
N GLY A 202 11.19 -20.79 0.67
CA GLY A 202 10.72 -20.90 -0.71
C GLY A 202 10.12 -19.62 -1.24
N ASP A 203 10.16 -19.47 -2.55
CA ASP A 203 9.73 -18.27 -3.27
C ASP A 203 8.27 -17.88 -2.99
N TYR A 204 7.44 -18.83 -2.51
CA TYR A 204 6.01 -18.62 -2.23
C TYR A 204 5.68 -18.52 -0.73
N THR A 205 6.65 -18.65 0.19
CA THR A 205 6.40 -18.64 1.64
C THR A 205 7.13 -17.53 2.39
N ASP A 206 8.18 -16.98 1.79
CA ASP A 206 8.96 -15.92 2.40
C ASP A 206 8.14 -14.61 2.47
N VAL A 207 8.26 -13.91 3.59
CA VAL A 207 7.57 -12.64 3.82
C VAL A 207 8.56 -11.50 3.60
N PRO A 208 8.43 -10.75 2.50
CA PRO A 208 9.24 -9.57 2.27
C PRO A 208 8.81 -8.42 3.16
N GLY A 209 9.71 -7.50 3.41
CA GLY A 209 9.42 -6.31 4.19
C GLY A 209 10.46 -5.21 4.03
N ILE A 210 10.22 -4.09 4.67
CA ILE A 210 11.11 -2.93 4.70
C ILE A 210 11.29 -2.43 6.12
N LEU A 211 12.51 -1.99 6.42
CA LEU A 211 12.84 -1.24 7.63
C LEU A 211 12.90 0.25 7.30
N LEU A 212 12.10 1.03 8.00
CA LEU A 212 11.98 2.46 7.81
C LEU A 212 12.41 3.23 9.06
N GLN A 213 12.84 4.45 8.84
CA GLN A 213 13.02 5.42 9.91
C GLN A 213 11.72 5.59 10.69
N TYR A 214 11.77 5.44 12.01
CA TYR A 214 10.64 5.78 12.87
C TYR A 214 10.53 7.30 13.00
N ILE A 215 9.37 7.84 12.67
CA ILE A 215 9.03 9.26 12.84
C ILE A 215 8.14 9.35 14.09
N GLU A 216 8.69 9.89 15.16
CA GLU A 216 7.93 10.15 16.38
C GLU A 216 7.05 11.38 16.17
N GLY A 217 5.73 11.21 16.26
CA GLY A 217 4.76 12.23 16.00
C GLY A 217 3.32 11.70 16.07
N PHE A 218 2.40 12.44 15.53
CA PHE A 218 0.97 12.09 15.47
C PHE A 218 0.44 12.20 14.02
N PRO A 219 -0.61 11.45 13.65
CA PRO A 219 -1.21 11.56 12.34
C PRO A 219 -1.82 12.94 12.10
N LEU A 220 -1.75 13.46 10.87
CA LEU A 220 -2.40 14.70 10.46
C LEU A 220 -3.90 14.69 10.80
N THR A 221 -4.53 13.53 10.80
CA THR A 221 -5.90 13.32 11.25
C THR A 221 -6.14 13.92 12.66
N ASP A 222 -5.16 13.90 13.53
CA ASP A 222 -5.26 14.27 14.94
C ASP A 222 -4.67 15.66 15.25
N VAL A 223 -4.39 16.45 14.23
CA VAL A 223 -3.75 17.77 14.36
C VAL A 223 -4.48 18.69 15.33
N GLU A 224 -5.82 18.61 15.40
CA GLU A 224 -6.64 19.39 16.33
C GLU A 224 -6.34 19.10 17.81
N GLN A 225 -5.87 17.88 18.11
CA GLN A 225 -5.58 17.45 19.49
C GLN A 225 -4.16 17.82 19.94
N TYR A 226 -3.21 17.89 18.99
CA TYR A 226 -1.78 17.91 19.33
C TYR A 226 -1.04 19.15 18.84
N ALA A 227 -1.64 19.97 17.96
CA ALA A 227 -1.03 21.19 17.47
C ALA A 227 -1.88 22.43 17.78
N PRO A 228 -1.29 23.60 18.08
CA PRO A 228 -2.01 24.83 18.27
C PRO A 228 -2.67 25.27 16.96
N ARG A 229 -3.85 25.90 17.09
CA ARG A 229 -4.70 26.25 15.93
C ARG A 229 -4.00 27.13 14.90
N GLU A 230 -3.12 28.00 15.35
CA GLU A 230 -2.32 28.90 14.51
C GLU A 230 -1.36 28.16 13.58
N SER A 231 -1.01 26.90 13.89
CA SER A 231 -0.12 26.06 13.06
C SER A 231 -0.86 25.22 12.03
N TRP A 232 -2.18 25.07 12.12
CA TRP A 232 -2.95 24.12 11.29
C TRP A 232 -2.86 24.43 9.79
N GLN A 233 -2.90 25.73 9.44
CA GLN A 233 -2.77 26.16 8.04
C GLN A 233 -1.43 25.68 7.45
N ALA A 234 -0.34 25.98 8.12
CA ALA A 234 1.01 25.63 7.65
C ALA A 234 1.22 24.10 7.58
N ILE A 235 0.69 23.35 8.55
CA ILE A 235 0.79 21.89 8.59
C ILE A 235 0.03 21.28 7.40
N CYS A 236 -1.20 21.71 7.12
CA CYS A 236 -1.97 21.18 5.99
C CYS A 236 -1.36 21.56 4.64
N GLU A 237 -0.85 22.79 4.51
CA GLU A 237 -0.13 23.25 3.30
C GLU A 237 1.15 22.46 3.08
N ASP A 238 1.88 22.11 4.15
CA ASP A 238 3.09 21.27 4.05
C ASP A 238 2.77 19.85 3.56
N ALA A 239 1.66 19.25 4.02
CA ALA A 239 1.18 17.97 3.53
C ALA A 239 0.87 18.01 2.02
N ILE A 240 0.16 19.04 1.55
CA ILE A 240 -0.15 19.27 0.13
C ILE A 240 1.13 19.50 -0.68
N ARG A 241 2.08 20.27 -0.16
CA ARG A 241 3.39 20.49 -0.80
C ARG A 241 4.13 19.15 -1.02
N ILE A 242 4.06 18.23 -0.06
CA ILE A 242 4.70 16.90 -0.18
C ILE A 242 4.06 16.12 -1.34
N ILE A 243 2.72 16.11 -1.42
CA ILE A 243 1.99 15.48 -2.54
C ILE A 243 2.49 16.03 -3.87
N HIS A 244 2.53 17.35 -4.02
CA HIS A 244 2.99 17.98 -5.26
C HIS A 244 4.42 17.57 -5.61
N ARG A 245 5.30 17.53 -4.61
CA ARG A 245 6.70 17.14 -4.82
C ARG A 245 6.85 15.71 -5.30
N ILE A 246 6.07 14.78 -4.75
CA ILE A 246 6.04 13.36 -5.16
C ILE A 246 5.47 13.24 -6.57
N SER A 247 4.37 13.94 -6.84
CA SER A 247 3.75 13.99 -8.17
C SER A 247 4.69 14.58 -9.25
N ASP A 248 5.50 15.59 -8.91
CA ASP A 248 6.52 16.15 -9.82
C ASP A 248 7.63 15.15 -10.16
N LEU A 249 7.82 14.12 -9.35
CA LEU A 249 8.75 13.02 -9.59
C LEU A 249 8.09 11.82 -10.31
N GLY A 250 6.88 12.03 -10.86
CA GLY A 250 6.16 11.04 -11.65
C GLY A 250 5.60 9.89 -10.84
N ILE A 251 5.18 10.16 -9.59
CA ILE A 251 4.54 9.17 -8.70
C ILE A 251 3.16 9.68 -8.30
N LEU A 252 2.16 8.83 -8.41
CA LEU A 252 0.77 9.02 -7.98
C LEU A 252 0.49 8.00 -6.87
N ASN A 253 0.00 8.46 -5.72
CA ASN A 253 -0.40 7.56 -4.64
C ASN A 253 -1.92 7.40 -4.60
N GLU A 254 -2.41 6.20 -4.86
CA GLU A 254 -3.85 5.88 -4.90
C GLU A 254 -4.48 5.77 -3.50
N ASP A 255 -3.69 5.80 -2.43
CA ASP A 255 -4.17 5.72 -1.05
C ASP A 255 -3.83 6.96 -0.20
N VAL A 256 -3.89 8.16 -0.77
CA VAL A 256 -3.67 9.38 0.00
C VAL A 256 -4.78 9.56 1.05
N LYS A 257 -4.39 9.47 2.32
CA LYS A 257 -5.27 9.66 3.49
C LYS A 257 -4.56 10.51 4.53
N THR A 258 -5.32 11.31 5.27
CA THR A 258 -4.74 12.20 6.30
C THR A 258 -3.98 11.44 7.40
N ARG A 259 -4.29 10.16 7.65
CA ARG A 259 -3.53 9.30 8.56
C ARG A 259 -2.15 8.90 8.05
N ASN A 260 -1.90 9.00 6.73
CA ASN A 260 -0.63 8.67 6.10
C ASN A 260 0.37 9.85 6.12
N PHE A 261 0.07 10.90 6.89
CA PHE A 261 0.97 12.02 7.16
C PHE A 261 1.25 12.10 8.65
N ILE A 262 2.52 11.95 9.03
CA ILE A 262 2.96 12.09 10.42
C ILE A 262 3.45 13.50 10.66
N VAL A 263 2.85 14.17 11.62
CA VAL A 263 3.20 15.53 12.06
C VAL A 263 4.07 15.42 13.30
N ARG A 264 5.20 16.08 13.31
CA ARG A 264 6.09 16.19 14.47
C ARG A 264 6.41 17.63 14.79
N GLU A 265 6.52 17.93 16.07
CA GLU A 265 7.05 19.22 16.52
C GLU A 265 8.59 19.22 16.36
N ASP A 266 9.13 20.29 15.78
CA ASP A 266 10.57 20.53 15.69
C ASP A 266 11.06 21.26 16.94
N THR A 267 12.38 21.32 17.15
CA THR A 267 13.01 21.99 18.30
C THR A 267 12.74 23.51 18.40
N GLU A 268 12.18 24.12 17.35
CA GLU A 268 11.87 25.56 17.24
C GLU A 268 10.36 25.86 17.32
N ASN A 269 9.54 24.97 17.87
CA ASN A 269 8.06 25.06 17.85
C ASN A 269 7.48 25.12 16.42
N ALA A 270 8.22 24.67 15.43
CA ALA A 270 7.73 24.48 14.09
C ALA A 270 7.28 23.03 13.90
N PHE A 271 6.23 22.83 13.11
CA PHE A 271 5.76 21.49 12.77
C PHE A 271 6.30 21.08 11.41
N LYS A 272 6.68 19.82 11.30
CA LYS A 272 7.09 19.19 10.03
C LYS A 272 6.17 18.02 9.74
N VAL A 273 5.84 17.85 8.47
CA VAL A 273 5.03 16.76 7.98
C VAL A 273 5.93 15.75 7.27
N THR A 274 5.60 14.48 7.41
CA THR A 274 6.28 13.38 6.72
C THR A 274 5.20 12.45 6.18
N MET A 275 5.17 12.19 4.88
CA MET A 275 4.24 11.25 4.25
C MET A 275 4.78 9.83 4.35
N ILE A 276 3.90 8.87 4.62
CA ILE A 276 4.18 7.43 4.74
C ILE A 276 3.21 6.64 3.88
N ASP A 277 3.51 5.36 3.67
CA ASP A 277 2.66 4.38 2.99
C ASP A 277 2.55 4.60 1.47
N PHE A 278 3.38 3.84 0.74
CA PHE A 278 3.54 3.98 -0.71
C PHE A 278 3.28 2.67 -1.48
N ALA A 279 2.66 1.67 -0.83
CA ALA A 279 2.43 0.37 -1.46
C ALA A 279 1.46 0.43 -2.65
N LEU A 280 0.54 1.41 -2.65
CA LEU A 280 -0.46 1.63 -3.71
C LEU A 280 -0.09 2.83 -4.59
N CYS A 281 1.18 2.94 -4.99
CA CYS A 281 1.61 3.98 -5.92
C CYS A 281 1.66 3.47 -7.36
N LYS A 282 1.41 4.39 -8.30
CA LYS A 282 1.62 4.21 -9.73
C LYS A 282 2.72 5.14 -10.22
N PHE A 283 3.36 4.78 -11.31
CA PHE A 283 4.45 5.56 -11.88
C PHE A 283 4.06 6.10 -13.24
N ARG A 284 4.45 7.35 -13.56
CA ARG A 284 4.17 7.97 -14.85
C ARG A 284 4.61 7.09 -16.04
N GLN A 285 5.71 6.38 -15.88
CA GLN A 285 6.27 5.50 -16.92
C GLN A 285 5.38 4.29 -17.26
N ASP A 286 4.42 3.94 -16.41
CA ASP A 286 3.50 2.82 -16.60
C ASP A 286 2.30 3.21 -17.49
N TYR A 287 2.20 4.49 -17.89
CA TYR A 287 1.13 5.03 -18.74
C TYR A 287 1.68 5.35 -20.12
N GLN A 288 0.89 5.11 -21.16
CA GLN A 288 1.31 5.30 -22.54
C GLN A 288 1.56 6.78 -22.85
N ASP A 289 0.72 7.69 -22.35
CA ASP A 289 0.82 9.12 -22.61
C ASP A 289 0.47 10.02 -21.41
N ASP A 290 0.58 11.33 -21.59
CA ASP A 290 0.29 12.29 -20.52
C ASP A 290 -1.22 12.44 -20.29
N TYR A 291 -2.07 12.13 -21.26
CA TYR A 291 -3.52 12.23 -21.12
C TYR A 291 -4.05 11.21 -20.10
N ASP A 292 -3.68 9.95 -20.23
CA ASP A 292 -4.09 8.90 -19.30
C ASP A 292 -3.54 9.15 -17.89
N TRP A 293 -2.28 9.56 -17.81
CA TRP A 293 -1.69 9.95 -16.55
C TRP A 293 -2.43 11.10 -15.86
N ASP A 294 -2.71 12.19 -16.58
CA ASP A 294 -3.41 13.35 -16.05
C ASP A 294 -4.88 13.03 -15.72
N LYS A 295 -5.53 12.17 -16.51
CA LYS A 295 -6.87 11.63 -16.21
C LYS A 295 -6.89 10.88 -14.89
N TRP A 296 -5.94 9.96 -14.66
CA TRP A 296 -5.81 9.25 -13.39
C TRP A 296 -5.54 10.20 -12.20
N LYS A 297 -4.68 11.18 -12.38
CA LYS A 297 -4.44 12.22 -11.35
C LYS A 297 -5.69 13.01 -11.03
N SER A 298 -6.52 13.31 -12.02
CA SER A 298 -7.80 13.97 -11.80
C SER A 298 -8.76 13.09 -10.99
N ILE A 299 -8.83 11.78 -11.31
CA ILE A 299 -9.69 10.82 -10.61
C ILE A 299 -9.25 10.65 -9.15
N GLN A 300 -7.98 10.43 -8.91
CA GLN A 300 -7.43 10.18 -7.57
C GLN A 300 -7.46 11.42 -6.67
N ASP A 301 -7.33 12.61 -7.24
CA ASP A 301 -7.39 13.88 -6.52
C ASP A 301 -6.62 13.88 -5.20
N GLU A 302 -5.35 13.50 -5.24
CA GLU A 302 -4.47 13.40 -4.07
C GLU A 302 -4.47 14.69 -3.22
N GLU A 303 -4.47 15.86 -3.88
CA GLU A 303 -4.52 17.16 -3.22
C GLU A 303 -5.83 17.36 -2.48
N GLY A 304 -6.96 17.05 -3.14
CA GLY A 304 -8.30 17.16 -2.55
C GLY A 304 -8.52 16.19 -1.40
N ALA A 305 -7.90 15.00 -1.45
CA ALA A 305 -7.94 14.00 -0.38
C ALA A 305 -7.38 14.55 0.96
N VAL A 306 -6.48 15.51 0.92
CA VAL A 306 -6.01 16.23 2.11
C VAL A 306 -6.75 17.55 2.27
N GLY A 307 -6.82 18.37 1.22
CA GLY A 307 -7.32 19.75 1.26
C GLY A 307 -8.77 19.84 1.72
N TYR A 308 -9.69 19.16 1.02
CA TYR A 308 -11.12 19.18 1.35
C TYR A 308 -11.41 18.47 2.67
N VAL A 309 -10.73 17.35 2.94
CA VAL A 309 -10.94 16.58 4.17
C VAL A 309 -10.53 17.42 5.40
N MET A 310 -9.36 18.05 5.38
CA MET A 310 -8.87 18.84 6.50
C MET A 310 -9.64 20.16 6.65
N GLN A 311 -10.03 20.82 5.56
CA GLN A 311 -10.89 22.00 5.64
C GLN A 311 -12.22 21.70 6.33
N ARG A 312 -12.86 20.58 5.96
CA ARG A 312 -14.11 20.14 6.58
C ARG A 312 -13.92 19.78 8.05
N ARG A 313 -12.80 19.13 8.39
CA ARG A 313 -12.49 18.69 9.75
C ARG A 313 -12.19 19.85 10.68
N LEU A 314 -11.36 20.80 10.27
CA LEU A 314 -10.81 21.85 11.11
C LEU A 314 -11.71 23.09 11.25
N LYS A 315 -12.89 23.10 10.67
CA LYS A 315 -13.97 24.09 10.87
C LYS A 315 -13.49 25.54 10.98
N GLY A 316 -12.83 26.04 9.93
CA GLY A 316 -12.33 27.41 9.86
C GLY A 316 -10.96 27.64 10.49
N GLY A 317 -10.26 26.58 10.92
CA GLY A 317 -8.86 26.63 11.30
C GLY A 317 -7.89 26.37 10.16
N PHE A 318 -8.42 25.94 9.01
CA PHE A 318 -7.70 25.74 7.75
C PHE A 318 -8.60 26.17 6.60
N SER A 319 -8.04 26.90 5.64
CA SER A 319 -8.69 27.25 4.38
C SER A 319 -7.92 26.60 3.24
N TYR A 320 -8.55 25.66 2.60
CA TYR A 320 -7.97 25.02 1.42
C TYR A 320 -8.18 25.88 0.17
N CYS A 321 -7.13 26.09 -0.57
CA CYS A 321 -7.14 26.71 -1.88
C CYS A 321 -6.61 25.71 -2.88
N ARG A 322 -7.45 25.29 -3.83
CA ARG A 322 -7.05 24.35 -4.86
C ARG A 322 -5.94 24.93 -5.71
N SER A 323 -4.95 24.13 -6.03
CA SER A 323 -3.84 24.59 -6.85
C SER A 323 -4.24 24.72 -8.31
N ALA A 324 -3.60 25.65 -9.03
CA ALA A 324 -3.83 25.85 -10.47
C ALA A 324 -3.58 24.56 -11.30
N ARG A 325 -2.72 23.66 -10.81
CA ARG A 325 -2.49 22.36 -11.43
C ARG A 325 -3.76 21.51 -11.38
N TYR A 326 -4.38 21.36 -10.23
CA TYR A 326 -5.58 20.55 -10.06
C TYR A 326 -6.83 21.26 -10.59
N GLU A 327 -6.88 22.60 -10.58
CA GLU A 327 -7.93 23.35 -11.29
C GLU A 327 -7.94 23.04 -12.79
N LYS A 328 -6.75 22.94 -13.42
CA LYS A 328 -6.61 22.57 -14.82
C LYS A 328 -7.09 21.13 -15.06
N LEU A 329 -6.71 20.17 -14.20
CA LEU A 329 -7.18 18.79 -14.30
C LEU A 329 -8.70 18.70 -14.16
N ASP A 330 -9.30 19.45 -13.22
CA ASP A 330 -10.76 19.51 -13.08
C ASP A 330 -11.45 20.11 -14.31
N GLU A 331 -10.82 21.11 -14.95
CA GLU A 331 -11.35 21.72 -16.19
C GLU A 331 -11.34 20.76 -17.37
N GLU A 332 -10.32 19.93 -17.46
CA GLU A 332 -10.10 19.01 -18.57
C GLU A 332 -10.92 17.73 -18.42
N PHE A 333 -10.99 17.15 -17.21
CA PHE A 333 -11.53 15.80 -17.01
C PHE A 333 -12.85 15.74 -16.23
N ARG A 334 -13.20 16.76 -15.40
CA ARG A 334 -14.41 16.73 -14.55
C ARG A 334 -15.57 17.59 -15.03
N LYS A 335 -15.35 18.52 -15.94
CA LYS A 335 -16.43 19.36 -16.50
C LYS A 335 -17.10 18.74 -17.73
N ALA A 336 -16.66 17.56 -18.16
CA ALA A 336 -17.22 16.84 -19.30
C ALA A 336 -18.34 15.84 -18.90
N GLU A 337 -18.66 15.75 -17.61
CA GLU A 337 -19.83 15.05 -17.05
C GLU A 337 -20.94 16.09 -16.72
#